data_31371365c73eef3eb2e79da7776dd011
#
_entry.id   31371365c73eef3eb2e79da7776dd011
#
_cell.length_a   1.000
_cell.length_b   1.000
_cell.length_c   1.000
_cell.angle_alpha   90.00
_cell.angle_beta   90.00
_cell.angle_gamma   90.00
#
_symmetry.space_group_name_H-M   'P 1'
#
loop_
_entity.id
_entity.type
_entity.pdbx_description
1 polymer ?
#
loop_
_entity_poly.entity_id
_entity_poly.type
_entity_poly.pdbx_seq_one_letter_code
_entity_poly.pdbx_strand_id
1 'polypeptide(L)'
;RSSDLVPVRPPVMCPGCPHRGLFYCLHKLGVMVSGDIGCYTLGATAPLCAMDSTICMGASISGLHGFNKARGAEAEKKSVAVIGDSTFMHSGMTGLVNVAYNSTNSTVIILDNSITGMTGHQQNPTTGKNLKGDPAYAVDLEMLCHSLGIKSVRVVDPYHMAETEAVIKEELAKEEPSVIISRRPCALLK
;
A
#
# COMPACT_ATOMS: atom_id res chain seq x y z
N ARG A 1 29.68 7.06 -27.91
CA ARG A 1 29.48 5.82 -27.10
C ARG A 1 28.20 5.13 -27.57
N SER A 2 28.16 3.80 -27.64
CA SER A 2 27.00 3.05 -28.14
C SER A 2 25.71 3.26 -27.31
N SER A 3 25.84 3.71 -26.07
CA SER A 3 24.73 4.06 -25.18
C SER A 3 23.85 5.21 -25.70
N ASP A 4 24.40 6.09 -26.51
CA ASP A 4 23.70 7.28 -27.02
C ASP A 4 22.66 6.90 -28.10
N LEU A 5 22.75 5.68 -28.62
CA LEU A 5 21.85 5.13 -29.65
C LEU A 5 20.68 4.34 -29.03
N VAL A 6 20.69 4.08 -27.71
CA VAL A 6 19.65 3.30 -27.04
C VAL A 6 18.59 4.26 -26.48
N PRO A 7 17.31 4.08 -26.85
CA PRO A 7 16.25 4.92 -26.30
C PRO A 7 16.12 4.73 -24.77
N VAL A 8 15.81 5.80 -24.08
CA VAL A 8 15.54 5.78 -22.63
C VAL A 8 14.34 4.88 -22.36
N ARG A 9 14.50 3.94 -21.45
CA ARG A 9 13.43 3.01 -21.01
C ARG A 9 13.20 3.19 -19.51
N PRO A 10 12.36 4.13 -19.10
CA PRO A 10 12.05 4.32 -17.67
C PRO A 10 11.38 3.07 -17.11
N PRO A 11 11.57 2.75 -15.82
CA PRO A 11 10.90 1.65 -15.19
C PRO A 11 9.38 1.88 -15.17
N VAL A 12 8.62 0.82 -15.39
CA VAL A 12 7.16 0.82 -15.33
C VAL A 12 6.66 -0.40 -14.57
N MET A 13 5.45 -0.33 -14.03
CA MET A 13 4.82 -1.52 -13.44
C MET A 13 4.61 -2.61 -14.49
N CYS A 14 4.85 -3.85 -14.10
CA CYS A 14 4.70 -5.02 -14.96
C CYS A 14 3.30 -5.11 -15.60
N PRO A 15 3.16 -5.66 -16.81
CA PRO A 15 1.86 -6.06 -17.34
C PRO A 15 1.18 -7.04 -16.37
N GLY A 16 -0.11 -6.80 -16.09
CA GLY A 16 -0.85 -7.63 -15.12
C GLY A 16 -0.46 -7.42 -13.66
N CYS A 17 0.32 -6.38 -13.33
CA CYS A 17 0.63 -6.06 -11.93
C CYS A 17 -0.65 -5.70 -11.17
N PRO A 18 -0.93 -6.35 -10.01
CA PRO A 18 -2.14 -6.07 -9.23
C PRO A 18 -2.22 -4.62 -8.73
N HIS A 19 -1.09 -3.97 -8.49
CA HIS A 19 -1.07 -2.60 -8.01
C HIS A 19 -1.66 -1.60 -9.02
N ARG A 20 -1.66 -1.91 -10.32
CA ARG A 20 -2.16 -1.00 -11.37
C ARG A 20 -3.64 -0.68 -11.18
N GLY A 21 -4.47 -1.69 -10.87
CA GLY A 21 -5.91 -1.51 -10.65
C GLY A 21 -6.19 -0.58 -9.47
N LEU A 22 -5.49 -0.78 -8.36
CA LEU A 22 -5.62 0.08 -7.17
C LEU A 22 -5.25 1.53 -7.50
N PHE A 23 -4.06 1.76 -8.08
CA PHE A 23 -3.61 3.13 -8.39
C PHE A 23 -4.49 3.81 -9.43
N TYR A 24 -5.08 3.07 -10.36
CA TYR A 24 -6.10 3.61 -11.25
C TYR A 24 -7.33 4.11 -10.46
N CYS A 25 -7.81 3.34 -9.48
CA CYS A 25 -8.92 3.76 -8.62
C CYS A 25 -8.56 5.01 -7.80
N LEU A 26 -7.36 5.04 -7.20
CA LEU A 26 -6.89 6.19 -6.42
C LEU A 26 -6.78 7.47 -7.27
N HIS A 27 -6.20 7.37 -8.47
CA HIS A 27 -6.13 8.46 -9.42
C HIS A 27 -7.52 8.98 -9.81
N LYS A 28 -8.44 8.07 -10.15
CA LYS A 28 -9.82 8.41 -10.51
C LYS A 28 -10.57 9.11 -9.36
N LEU A 29 -10.30 8.74 -8.13
CA LEU A 29 -10.89 9.36 -6.94
C LEU A 29 -10.27 10.71 -6.58
N GLY A 30 -9.11 11.04 -7.13
CA GLY A 30 -8.42 12.30 -6.86
C GLY A 30 -7.99 12.45 -5.39
N VAL A 31 -7.69 11.34 -4.71
CA VAL A 31 -7.22 11.36 -3.33
C VAL A 31 -5.71 11.59 -3.27
N MET A 32 -5.26 12.29 -2.24
CA MET A 32 -3.83 12.43 -1.94
C MET A 32 -3.26 11.11 -1.43
N VAL A 33 -2.16 10.66 -2.00
CA VAL A 33 -1.51 9.38 -1.67
C VAL A 33 -0.15 9.61 -1.04
N SER A 34 -0.06 9.34 0.26
CA SER A 34 1.22 9.20 0.96
C SER A 34 1.78 7.80 0.68
N GLY A 35 2.76 7.74 -0.21
CA GLY A 35 3.35 6.49 -0.68
C GLY A 35 4.56 6.03 0.12
N ASP A 36 4.95 4.80 -0.17
CA ASP A 36 6.09 4.14 0.45
C ASP A 36 7.01 3.51 -0.61
N ILE A 37 8.01 2.72 -0.20
CA ILE A 37 9.05 2.18 -1.06
C ILE A 37 8.75 0.72 -1.44
N GLY A 38 8.67 0.46 -2.73
CA GLY A 38 8.43 -0.86 -3.31
C GLY A 38 8.12 -0.74 -4.81
N CYS A 39 7.76 -1.84 -5.48
CA CYS A 39 7.31 -1.81 -6.88
C CYS A 39 6.19 -0.78 -7.10
N TYR A 40 5.35 -0.61 -6.11
CA TYR A 40 4.23 0.32 -6.13
C TYR A 40 4.63 1.81 -6.10
N THR A 41 5.88 2.15 -5.76
CA THR A 41 6.40 3.52 -5.92
C THR A 41 6.28 3.98 -7.38
N LEU A 42 6.26 3.06 -8.34
CA LEU A 42 6.01 3.35 -9.75
C LEU A 42 4.59 3.85 -10.02
N GLY A 43 3.69 3.81 -9.05
CA GLY A 43 2.38 4.48 -9.10
C GLY A 43 2.48 6.01 -9.23
N ALA A 44 3.64 6.59 -8.86
CA ALA A 44 3.93 8.01 -9.06
C ALA A 44 4.18 8.38 -10.52
N THR A 45 4.53 7.41 -11.37
CA THR A 45 4.91 7.66 -12.77
C THR A 45 3.70 7.55 -13.71
N ALA A 46 3.83 8.16 -14.89
CA ALA A 46 2.85 8.02 -15.95
C ALA A 46 2.70 6.53 -16.37
N PRO A 47 1.49 6.08 -16.74
CA PRO A 47 0.25 6.86 -16.87
C PRO A 47 -0.59 6.97 -15.58
N LEU A 48 -0.17 6.38 -14.47
CA LEU A 48 -0.95 6.31 -13.23
C LEU A 48 -0.95 7.65 -12.48
N CYS A 49 0.22 8.26 -12.27
CA CYS A 49 0.37 9.54 -11.59
C CYS A 49 -0.48 9.65 -10.32
N ALA A 50 -0.46 8.61 -9.49
CA ALA A 50 -1.38 8.42 -8.38
C ALA A 50 -0.66 8.30 -7.02
N MET A 51 0.47 8.99 -6.88
CA MET A 51 1.22 9.04 -5.62
C MET A 51 1.88 10.41 -5.49
N ASP A 52 1.61 11.10 -4.38
CA ASP A 52 2.01 12.49 -4.17
C ASP A 52 3.31 12.63 -3.38
N SER A 53 3.61 11.69 -2.52
CA SER A 53 4.84 11.73 -1.71
C SER A 53 5.43 10.34 -1.49
N THR A 54 6.75 10.28 -1.35
CA THR A 54 7.51 9.10 -0.93
C THR A 54 8.75 9.58 -0.19
N ILE A 55 8.92 9.18 1.05
CA ILE A 55 10.03 9.64 1.92
C ILE A 55 11.03 8.51 2.18
N CYS A 56 10.62 7.49 2.93
CA CYS A 56 11.44 6.32 3.24
C CYS A 56 10.54 5.15 3.63
N MET A 57 11.12 3.95 3.76
CA MET A 57 10.36 2.74 4.11
C MET A 57 9.62 2.90 5.44
N GLY A 58 8.30 2.72 5.42
CA GLY A 58 7.39 2.83 6.57
C GLY A 58 6.86 4.24 6.85
N ALA A 59 7.39 5.27 6.19
CA ALA A 59 7.01 6.65 6.45
C ALA A 59 5.65 7.04 5.86
N SER A 60 5.05 6.26 4.97
CA SER A 60 3.75 6.56 4.37
C SER A 60 2.67 6.73 5.43
N ILE A 61 2.59 5.81 6.40
CA ILE A 61 1.57 5.82 7.46
C ILE A 61 1.82 6.97 8.43
N SER A 62 3.03 7.13 8.94
CA SER A 62 3.37 8.19 9.89
C SER A 62 3.31 9.58 9.24
N GLY A 63 3.70 9.69 7.97
CA GLY A 63 3.59 10.91 7.19
C GLY A 63 2.13 11.32 6.97
N LEU A 64 1.26 10.38 6.58
CA LEU A 64 -0.18 10.63 6.47
C LEU A 64 -0.78 11.04 7.82
N HIS A 65 -0.41 10.35 8.91
CA HIS A 65 -0.88 10.69 10.25
C HIS A 65 -0.57 12.15 10.59
N GLY A 66 0.70 12.56 10.41
CA GLY A 66 1.11 13.94 10.64
C GLY A 66 0.40 14.96 9.75
N PHE A 67 0.25 14.63 8.46
CA PHE A 67 -0.48 15.45 7.50
C PHE A 67 -1.94 15.65 7.91
N ASN A 68 -2.64 14.58 8.28
CA ASN A 68 -4.04 14.62 8.70
C ASN A 68 -4.21 15.42 10.00
N LYS A 69 -3.33 15.24 10.98
CA LYS A 69 -3.34 16.04 12.21
C LYS A 69 -3.14 17.54 11.94
N ALA A 70 -2.29 17.89 10.99
CA ALA A 70 -2.02 19.27 10.64
C ALA A 70 -3.13 19.93 9.81
N ARG A 71 -3.82 19.16 8.95
CA ARG A 71 -4.81 19.68 7.99
C ARG A 71 -6.25 19.48 8.43
N GLY A 72 -6.52 18.55 9.35
CA GLY A 72 -7.84 18.29 9.92
C GLY A 72 -8.77 17.45 9.02
N ALA A 73 -10.05 17.39 9.39
CA ALA A 73 -11.04 16.44 8.88
C ALA A 73 -11.22 16.44 7.35
N GLU A 74 -11.04 17.58 6.67
CA GLU A 74 -11.13 17.61 5.20
C GLU A 74 -10.02 16.79 4.53
N ALA A 75 -8.81 16.83 5.08
CA ALA A 75 -7.69 16.07 4.56
C ALA A 75 -7.87 14.57 4.84
N GLU A 76 -8.37 14.21 6.02
CA GLU A 76 -8.64 12.82 6.40
C GLU A 76 -9.56 12.10 5.40
N LYS A 77 -10.58 12.79 4.88
CA LYS A 77 -11.53 12.24 3.90
C LYS A 77 -11.01 12.20 2.44
N LYS A 78 -9.83 12.75 2.20
CA LYS A 78 -9.27 12.90 0.84
C LYS A 78 -7.82 12.42 0.74
N SER A 79 -7.36 11.63 1.69
CA SER A 79 -5.99 11.16 1.72
C SER A 79 -5.87 9.72 2.21
N VAL A 80 -4.92 8.98 1.64
CA VAL A 80 -4.62 7.60 2.02
C VAL A 80 -3.11 7.41 2.16
N ALA A 81 -2.69 6.46 3.01
CA ALA A 81 -1.33 5.93 2.98
C ALA A 81 -1.33 4.61 2.20
N VAL A 82 -0.32 4.39 1.39
CA VAL A 82 -0.12 3.13 0.64
C VAL A 82 1.22 2.53 1.02
N ILE A 83 1.21 1.25 1.40
CA ILE A 83 2.41 0.52 1.85
C ILE A 83 2.35 -0.94 1.40
N GLY A 84 3.46 -1.54 1.00
CA GLY A 84 3.53 -2.97 0.66
C GLY A 84 3.54 -3.86 1.90
N ASP A 85 3.15 -5.13 1.75
CA ASP A 85 3.13 -6.15 2.79
C ASP A 85 4.48 -6.30 3.51
N SER A 86 5.56 -6.44 2.75
CA SER A 86 6.92 -6.56 3.29
C SER A 86 7.36 -5.29 4.04
N THR A 87 7.12 -4.11 3.46
CA THR A 87 7.46 -2.84 4.09
C THR A 87 6.62 -2.58 5.34
N PHE A 88 5.35 -2.99 5.35
CA PHE A 88 4.49 -2.93 6.53
C PHE A 88 5.07 -3.76 7.68
N MET A 89 5.47 -5.00 7.40
CA MET A 89 6.12 -5.88 8.40
C MET A 89 7.47 -5.35 8.87
N HIS A 90 8.21 -4.66 8.01
CA HIS A 90 9.51 -4.09 8.35
C HIS A 90 9.39 -2.85 9.25
N SER A 91 8.53 -1.89 8.90
CA SER A 91 8.52 -0.56 9.54
C SER A 91 7.16 0.16 9.55
N GLY A 92 6.11 -0.44 8.99
CA GLY A 92 4.78 0.19 8.95
C GLY A 92 3.95 0.01 10.23
N MET A 93 4.13 -1.08 10.96
CA MET A 93 3.34 -1.42 12.15
C MET A 93 3.39 -0.32 13.22
N THR A 94 4.56 0.26 13.48
CA THR A 94 4.73 1.33 14.47
C THR A 94 3.93 2.59 14.10
N GLY A 95 3.88 2.92 12.81
CA GLY A 95 3.05 4.01 12.30
C GLY A 95 1.56 3.73 12.51
N LEU A 96 1.10 2.50 12.24
CA LEU A 96 -0.29 2.11 12.42
C LEU A 96 -0.71 2.12 13.89
N VAL A 97 0.15 1.62 14.80
CA VAL A 97 -0.08 1.74 16.27
C VAL A 97 -0.28 3.19 16.68
N ASN A 98 0.55 4.10 16.15
CA ASN A 98 0.44 5.53 16.46
C ASN A 98 -0.87 6.14 15.92
N VAL A 99 -1.31 5.75 14.72
CA VAL A 99 -2.62 6.14 14.16
C VAL A 99 -3.77 5.69 15.05
N ALA A 100 -3.75 4.43 15.49
CA ALA A 100 -4.77 3.86 16.37
C ALA A 100 -4.77 4.54 17.76
N TYR A 101 -3.59 4.68 18.37
CA TYR A 101 -3.42 5.29 19.69
C TYR A 101 -3.91 6.75 19.73
N ASN A 102 -3.63 7.53 18.68
CA ASN A 102 -4.03 8.94 18.60
C ASN A 102 -5.37 9.17 17.90
N SER A 103 -6.11 8.09 17.56
CA SER A 103 -7.44 8.14 16.94
C SER A 103 -7.50 9.11 15.76
N THR A 104 -6.57 8.99 14.80
CA THR A 104 -6.56 9.79 13.59
C THR A 104 -7.36 9.07 12.52
N ASN A 105 -8.34 9.71 11.92
CA ASN A 105 -9.16 9.14 10.85
C ASN A 105 -8.33 9.00 9.57
N SER A 106 -7.39 8.06 9.59
CA SER A 106 -6.50 7.80 8.46
C SER A 106 -6.81 6.45 7.85
N THR A 107 -6.99 6.42 6.53
CA THR A 107 -7.15 5.18 5.77
C THR A 107 -5.79 4.70 5.27
N VAL A 108 -5.39 3.51 5.67
CA VAL A 108 -4.14 2.87 5.26
C VAL A 108 -4.45 1.72 4.31
N ILE A 109 -3.77 1.66 3.17
CA ILE A 109 -3.92 0.60 2.18
C ILE A 109 -2.64 -0.24 2.16
N ILE A 110 -2.76 -1.51 2.59
CA ILE A 110 -1.66 -2.48 2.55
C ILE A 110 -1.75 -3.26 1.24
N LEU A 111 -0.68 -3.25 0.47
CA LEU A 111 -0.57 -3.96 -0.81
C LEU A 111 0.02 -5.35 -0.55
N ASP A 112 -0.85 -6.34 -0.39
CA ASP A 112 -0.46 -7.74 -0.20
C ASP A 112 -0.34 -8.44 -1.55
N ASN A 113 0.88 -8.51 -2.06
CA ASN A 113 1.19 -9.24 -3.30
C ASN A 113 1.94 -10.56 -3.05
N SER A 114 2.01 -10.99 -1.81
CA SER A 114 2.61 -12.25 -1.37
C SER A 114 4.10 -12.40 -1.71
N ILE A 115 4.85 -11.31 -1.88
CA ILE A 115 6.29 -11.34 -2.19
C ILE A 115 6.93 -9.96 -2.02
N THR A 116 8.21 -9.92 -1.66
CA THR A 116 9.05 -8.72 -1.75
C THR A 116 9.61 -8.61 -3.17
N GLY A 117 8.84 -8.00 -4.09
CA GLY A 117 9.11 -8.09 -5.53
C GLY A 117 10.28 -7.25 -6.02
N MET A 118 10.40 -5.99 -5.59
CA MET A 118 11.34 -5.01 -6.15
C MET A 118 12.81 -5.45 -6.07
N THR A 119 13.19 -6.15 -5.02
CA THR A 119 14.58 -6.53 -4.71
C THR A 119 14.94 -7.95 -5.14
N GLY A 120 14.08 -8.64 -5.88
CA GLY A 120 14.37 -9.95 -6.44
C GLY A 120 13.50 -11.08 -5.91
N HIS A 121 12.27 -10.81 -5.51
CA HIS A 121 11.27 -11.82 -5.12
C HIS A 121 11.65 -12.59 -3.85
N GLN A 122 12.05 -11.89 -2.78
CA GLN A 122 12.31 -12.49 -1.49
C GLN A 122 11.02 -12.82 -0.74
N GLN A 123 11.09 -13.87 0.08
CA GLN A 123 10.05 -14.17 1.05
C GLN A 123 9.99 -13.09 2.13
N ASN A 124 8.82 -12.91 2.73
CA ASN A 124 8.60 -12.02 3.86
C ASN A 124 7.67 -12.70 4.88
N PRO A 125 7.45 -12.15 6.07
CA PRO A 125 6.68 -12.82 7.13
C PRO A 125 5.23 -13.16 6.77
N THR A 126 4.66 -12.60 5.69
CA THR A 126 3.27 -12.89 5.25
C THR A 126 3.18 -14.03 4.24
N THR A 127 4.31 -14.51 3.70
CA THR A 127 4.31 -15.44 2.57
C THR A 127 4.23 -16.93 2.95
N GLY A 128 4.38 -17.26 4.24
CA GLY A 128 4.35 -18.65 4.72
C GLY A 128 5.60 -19.47 4.42
N LYS A 129 6.71 -18.83 4.05
CA LYS A 129 8.01 -19.46 3.81
C LYS A 129 9.13 -18.69 4.50
N ASN A 130 10.11 -19.41 5.02
CA ASN A 130 11.32 -18.82 5.58
C ASN A 130 12.31 -18.40 4.48
N LEU A 131 13.45 -17.83 4.88
CA LEU A 131 14.49 -17.38 3.96
C LEU A 131 15.07 -18.50 3.08
N LYS A 132 15.04 -19.74 3.54
CA LYS A 132 15.51 -20.94 2.81
C LYS A 132 14.44 -21.54 1.89
N GLY A 133 13.19 -21.04 1.98
CA GLY A 133 12.07 -21.54 1.21
C GLY A 133 11.27 -22.65 1.90
N ASP A 134 11.64 -23.04 3.13
CA ASP A 134 10.90 -24.05 3.89
C ASP A 134 9.57 -23.46 4.39
N PRO A 135 8.53 -24.30 4.60
CA PRO A 135 7.29 -23.84 5.22
C PRO A 135 7.53 -23.19 6.58
N ALA A 136 6.91 -22.04 6.80
CA ALA A 136 7.00 -21.25 8.03
C ALA A 136 5.66 -20.63 8.37
N TYR A 137 5.55 -20.07 9.58
CA TYR A 137 4.36 -19.33 9.98
C TYR A 137 4.14 -18.11 9.07
N ALA A 138 2.92 -17.98 8.56
CA ALA A 138 2.49 -16.79 7.83
C ALA A 138 1.75 -15.85 8.78
N VAL A 139 2.19 -14.60 8.84
CA VAL A 139 1.49 -13.57 9.61
C VAL A 139 0.18 -13.23 8.90
N ASP A 140 -0.92 -13.33 9.64
CA ASP A 140 -2.22 -12.87 9.18
C ASP A 140 -2.31 -11.34 9.35
N LEU A 141 -2.35 -10.63 8.21
CA LEU A 141 -2.40 -9.16 8.20
C LEU A 141 -3.71 -8.61 8.79
N GLU A 142 -4.84 -9.30 8.62
CA GLU A 142 -6.13 -8.87 9.15
C GLU A 142 -6.12 -8.95 10.68
N MET A 143 -5.73 -10.11 11.21
CA MET A 143 -5.59 -10.31 12.65
C MET A 143 -4.57 -9.34 13.26
N LEU A 144 -3.45 -9.11 12.58
CA LEU A 144 -2.43 -8.17 13.02
C LEU A 144 -2.98 -6.75 13.10
N CYS A 145 -3.67 -6.27 12.07
CA CYS A 145 -4.26 -4.92 12.08
C CYS A 145 -5.29 -4.76 13.20
N HIS A 146 -6.13 -5.76 13.43
CA HIS A 146 -7.06 -5.75 14.56
C HIS A 146 -6.32 -5.71 15.91
N SER A 147 -5.26 -6.49 16.07
CA SER A 147 -4.43 -6.52 17.29
C SER A 147 -3.71 -5.18 17.55
N LEU A 148 -3.43 -4.42 16.49
CA LEU A 148 -2.87 -3.06 16.59
C LEU A 148 -3.92 -1.98 16.87
N GLY A 149 -5.19 -2.35 17.06
CA GLY A 149 -6.27 -1.44 17.48
C GLY A 149 -7.16 -0.92 16.34
N ILE A 150 -7.02 -1.43 15.13
CA ILE A 150 -7.88 -1.05 13.99
C ILE A 150 -9.16 -1.88 14.01
N LYS A 151 -10.31 -1.21 14.07
CA LYS A 151 -11.63 -1.87 14.06
C LYS A 151 -12.11 -2.18 12.65
N SER A 152 -11.88 -1.26 11.72
CA SER A 152 -12.29 -1.42 10.32
C SER A 152 -11.12 -1.94 9.49
N VAL A 153 -11.17 -3.23 9.14
CA VAL A 153 -10.21 -3.88 8.23
C VAL A 153 -11.00 -4.53 7.10
N ARG A 154 -10.69 -4.17 5.86
CA ARG A 154 -11.37 -4.68 4.67
C ARG A 154 -10.35 -5.30 3.72
N VAL A 155 -10.72 -6.40 3.09
CA VAL A 155 -9.90 -7.05 2.05
C VAL A 155 -10.57 -6.85 0.70
N VAL A 156 -9.79 -6.45 -0.31
CA VAL A 156 -10.27 -6.28 -1.69
C VAL A 156 -9.29 -6.93 -2.68
N ASP A 157 -9.83 -7.42 -3.79
CA ASP A 157 -9.03 -7.81 -4.95
C ASP A 157 -8.95 -6.62 -5.92
N PRO A 158 -7.76 -6.05 -6.16
CA PRO A 158 -7.61 -4.87 -7.01
C PRO A 158 -7.95 -5.11 -8.50
N TYR A 159 -8.20 -6.34 -8.90
CA TYR A 159 -8.74 -6.65 -10.23
C TYR A 159 -10.25 -6.40 -10.31
N HIS A 160 -10.96 -6.41 -9.18
CA HIS A 160 -12.36 -5.99 -9.08
C HIS A 160 -12.41 -4.48 -8.78
N MET A 161 -12.05 -3.66 -9.77
CA MET A 161 -11.86 -2.21 -9.59
C MET A 161 -13.11 -1.49 -9.08
N ALA A 162 -14.31 -1.90 -9.49
CA ALA A 162 -15.55 -1.26 -9.04
C ALA A 162 -15.78 -1.48 -7.53
N GLU A 163 -15.54 -2.70 -7.04
CA GLU A 163 -15.60 -3.03 -5.61
C GLU A 163 -14.51 -2.31 -4.83
N THR A 164 -13.28 -2.31 -5.35
CA THR A 164 -12.14 -1.62 -4.73
C THR A 164 -12.43 -0.12 -4.59
N GLU A 165 -12.95 0.53 -5.63
CA GLU A 165 -13.34 1.94 -5.59
C GLU A 165 -14.45 2.21 -4.55
N ALA A 166 -15.46 1.33 -4.48
CA ALA A 166 -16.54 1.45 -3.52
C ALA A 166 -16.03 1.36 -2.07
N VAL A 167 -15.19 0.35 -1.79
CA VAL A 167 -14.59 0.16 -0.45
C VAL A 167 -13.71 1.35 -0.06
N ILE A 168 -12.88 1.89 -0.98
CA ILE A 168 -12.07 3.07 -0.69
C ILE A 168 -12.98 4.26 -0.28
N LYS A 169 -14.07 4.50 -1.00
CA LYS A 169 -15.03 5.57 -0.67
C LYS A 169 -15.69 5.37 0.69
N GLU A 170 -16.10 4.13 0.98
CA GLU A 170 -16.70 3.76 2.27
C GLU A 170 -15.74 4.03 3.43
N GLU A 171 -14.49 3.58 3.31
CA GLU A 171 -13.49 3.73 4.38
C GLU A 171 -13.06 5.18 4.58
N LEU A 172 -12.92 5.97 3.51
CA LEU A 172 -12.63 7.40 3.58
C LEU A 172 -13.76 8.23 4.22
N ALA A 173 -15.00 7.74 4.17
CA ALA A 173 -16.14 8.42 4.78
C ALA A 173 -16.25 8.17 6.30
N LYS A 174 -15.53 7.19 6.85
CA LYS A 174 -15.56 6.85 8.27
C LYS A 174 -14.82 7.89 9.13
N GLU A 175 -15.27 8.03 10.36
CA GLU A 175 -14.65 8.89 11.37
C GLU A 175 -13.84 8.04 12.37
N GLU A 176 -13.08 7.08 11.83
CA GLU A 176 -12.19 6.21 12.58
C GLU A 176 -11.03 5.74 11.69
N PRO A 177 -9.89 5.33 12.28
CA PRO A 177 -8.80 4.74 11.52
C PRO A 177 -9.23 3.43 10.86
N SER A 178 -8.85 3.25 9.60
CA SER A 178 -9.22 2.07 8.83
C SER A 178 -8.04 1.51 8.01
N VAL A 179 -8.13 0.21 7.72
CA VAL A 179 -7.15 -0.49 6.87
C VAL A 179 -7.87 -1.20 5.73
N ILE A 180 -7.37 -1.02 4.53
CA ILE A 180 -7.76 -1.80 3.35
C ILE A 180 -6.57 -2.68 2.96
N ILE A 181 -6.75 -3.99 2.88
CA ILE A 181 -5.75 -4.93 2.39
C ILE A 181 -6.09 -5.24 0.93
N SER A 182 -5.32 -4.65 0.01
CA SER A 182 -5.42 -4.94 -1.42
C SER A 182 -4.64 -6.21 -1.72
N ARG A 183 -5.33 -7.35 -1.75
CA ARG A 183 -4.72 -8.68 -1.79
C ARG A 183 -4.84 -9.31 -3.17
N ARG A 184 -3.71 -9.50 -3.82
CA ARG A 184 -3.58 -10.28 -5.05
C ARG A 184 -2.12 -10.68 -5.27
N PRO A 185 -1.80 -11.95 -5.50
CA PRO A 185 -0.43 -12.38 -5.76
C PRO A 185 0.22 -11.62 -6.91
N CYS A 186 1.52 -11.39 -6.79
CA CYS A 186 2.32 -10.76 -7.85
C CYS A 186 2.16 -11.54 -9.16
N ALA A 187 1.94 -10.85 -10.28
CA ALA A 187 1.75 -11.47 -11.59
C ALA A 187 2.98 -12.27 -12.10
N LEU A 188 4.13 -12.10 -11.45
CA LEU A 188 5.36 -12.84 -11.78
C LEU A 188 5.57 -14.08 -10.91
N LEU A 189 4.73 -14.34 -9.91
CA LEU A 189 4.72 -15.60 -9.18
C LEU A 189 4.13 -16.70 -10.07
N LYS A 190 4.87 -17.82 -10.17
CA LYS A 190 4.44 -19.02 -10.91
C LYS A 190 3.72 -20.00 -9.99
#